data_74f9ecbc5540ccab1809721b4cc9f3fc
#
_entry.id   74f9ecbc5540ccab1809721b4cc9f3fc
#
_cell.length_a   1.000
_cell.length_b   1.000
_cell.length_c   1.000
_cell.angle_alpha   90.00
_cell.angle_beta   90.00
_cell.angle_gamma   90.00
#
_symmetry.space_group_name_H-M   'P 1'
#
loop_
_entity.id
_entity.type
_entity.pdbx_description
1 polymer ?
#
loop_
_entity_poly.entity_id
_entity_poly.type
_entity_poly.pdbx_seq_one_letter_code
_entity_poly.pdbx_strand_id
1 'polypeptide(L)'
;LARDFGVDAAEIDAVCSVYPMRIPEYYYSLIQKKGDPIWMQAVAGRQELLDENAPEDPLHEEEDSPVPRLTHRYPDRVLLLITDRCPMYCRFCTRKRMVGQASAISEKTIAMGIDYIRAHKEIRDVLLSGGDPLMVSDRKLERIIASLRAIPHV
;
A
#
# COMPACT_ATOMS: atom_id res chain seq x y z
N LEU A 1 -7.47 19.30 11.61
CA LEU A 1 -6.20 19.15 12.35
C LEU A 1 -5.70 20.48 12.92
N ALA A 2 -5.44 21.49 12.08
CA ALA A 2 -4.93 22.77 12.54
C ALA A 2 -5.85 23.43 13.58
N ARG A 3 -7.17 23.42 13.34
CA ARG A 3 -8.16 23.99 14.28
C ARG A 3 -8.28 23.20 15.57
N ASP A 4 -8.33 21.87 15.47
CA ASP A 4 -8.73 21.00 16.59
C ASP A 4 -7.54 20.67 17.52
N PHE A 5 -6.33 20.63 16.95
CA PHE A 5 -5.12 20.21 17.65
C PHE A 5 -3.97 21.21 17.63
N GLY A 6 -4.19 22.41 17.07
CA GLY A 6 -3.20 23.49 17.06
C GLY A 6 -1.89 23.16 16.35
N VAL A 7 -1.95 22.36 15.27
CA VAL A 7 -0.78 22.01 14.47
C VAL A 7 -0.51 23.05 13.39
N ASP A 8 0.74 23.21 13.01
CA ASP A 8 1.12 24.04 11.88
C ASP A 8 0.71 23.36 10.57
N ALA A 9 -0.20 23.99 9.83
CA ALA A 9 -0.67 23.47 8.55
C ALA A 9 0.47 23.41 7.52
N ALA A 10 1.41 24.36 7.53
CA ALA A 10 2.53 24.38 6.61
C ALA A 10 3.48 23.18 6.83
N GLU A 11 3.67 22.77 8.09
CA GLU A 11 4.45 21.57 8.42
C GLU A 11 3.78 20.31 7.85
N ILE A 12 2.46 20.16 8.03
CA ILE A 12 1.70 19.04 7.50
C ILE A 12 1.74 19.02 5.98
N ASP A 13 1.53 20.16 5.33
CA ASP A 13 1.54 20.29 3.87
C ASP A 13 2.91 19.94 3.28
N ALA A 14 4.00 20.35 3.93
CA ALA A 14 5.37 20.01 3.52
C ALA A 14 5.58 18.48 3.52
N VAL A 15 5.12 17.77 4.54
CA VAL A 15 5.21 16.29 4.57
C VAL A 15 4.27 15.66 3.55
N CYS A 16 3.05 16.18 3.42
CA CYS A 16 2.04 15.63 2.50
C CYS A 16 2.41 15.82 1.02
N SER A 17 3.28 16.79 0.69
CA SER A 17 3.80 16.94 -0.67
C SER A 17 4.70 15.78 -1.11
N VAL A 18 5.33 15.08 -0.16
CA VAL A 18 6.17 13.90 -0.40
C VAL A 18 5.38 12.61 -0.11
N TYR A 19 4.74 12.57 1.05
CA TYR A 19 3.99 11.40 1.54
C TYR A 19 2.54 11.78 1.81
N PRO A 20 1.61 11.49 0.89
CA PRO A 20 0.20 11.84 1.05
C PRO A 20 -0.38 11.39 2.39
N MET A 21 -1.31 12.16 2.91
CA MET A 21 -2.05 11.83 4.13
C MET A 21 -3.53 11.66 3.82
N ARG A 22 -4.12 10.61 4.37
CA ARG A 22 -5.56 10.35 4.31
C ARG A 22 -6.01 9.73 5.62
N ILE A 23 -7.02 10.33 6.23
CA ILE A 23 -7.61 9.88 7.50
C ILE A 23 -9.13 9.89 7.31
N PRO A 24 -9.83 8.74 7.42
CA PRO A 24 -11.30 8.71 7.43
C PRO A 24 -11.84 9.44 8.66
N GLU A 25 -13.03 10.02 8.54
CA GLU A 25 -13.68 10.78 9.62
C GLU A 25 -13.81 9.96 10.91
N TYR A 26 -14.21 8.70 10.81
CA TYR A 26 -14.27 7.81 11.96
C TYR A 26 -12.92 7.67 12.66
N TYR A 27 -11.85 7.42 11.91
CA TYR A 27 -10.51 7.24 12.51
C TYR A 27 -9.99 8.55 13.11
N TYR A 28 -10.30 9.67 12.46
CA TYR A 28 -10.00 11.01 12.99
C TYR A 28 -10.69 11.27 14.33
N SER A 29 -11.96 10.85 14.48
CA SER A 29 -12.72 11.02 15.70
C SER A 29 -12.17 10.25 16.92
N LEU A 30 -11.32 9.26 16.69
CA LEU A 30 -10.64 8.49 17.74
C LEU A 30 -9.42 9.23 18.35
N ILE A 31 -8.92 10.27 17.68
CA ILE A 31 -7.78 11.05 18.17
C ILE A 31 -8.25 11.90 19.35
N GLN A 32 -7.67 11.69 20.52
CA GLN A 32 -8.00 12.42 21.74
C GLN A 32 -7.09 13.62 21.97
N LYS A 33 -5.82 13.50 21.57
CA LYS A 33 -4.82 14.55 21.70
C LYS A 33 -3.68 14.37 20.71
N LYS A 34 -2.95 15.46 20.45
CA LYS A 34 -1.71 15.44 19.68
C LYS A 34 -0.71 14.45 20.28
N GLY A 35 -0.19 13.55 19.44
CA GLY A 35 0.81 12.55 19.85
C GLY A 35 0.26 11.31 20.55
N ASP A 36 -1.06 11.12 20.62
CA ASP A 36 -1.60 9.83 21.09
C ASP A 36 -1.35 8.70 20.07
N PRO A 37 -1.58 7.42 20.43
CA PRO A 37 -1.30 6.30 19.55
C PRO A 37 -2.03 6.35 18.19
N ILE A 38 -3.26 6.88 18.15
CA ILE A 38 -4.04 7.02 16.92
C ILE A 38 -3.44 8.14 16.05
N TRP A 39 -3.09 9.27 16.67
CA TRP A 39 -2.37 10.36 16.02
C TRP A 39 -1.10 9.86 15.33
N MET A 40 -0.25 9.14 16.06
CA MET A 40 1.05 8.65 15.56
C MET A 40 0.92 7.70 14.36
N GLN A 41 -0.22 7.03 14.24
CA GLN A 41 -0.47 6.14 13.11
C GLN A 41 -0.92 6.87 11.84
N ALA A 42 -1.60 8.01 11.99
CA ALA A 42 -2.38 8.61 10.90
C ALA A 42 -1.93 10.01 10.49
N VAL A 43 -1.40 10.80 11.43
CA VAL A 43 -1.08 12.22 11.19
C VAL A 43 0.39 12.37 10.78
N ALA A 44 0.59 13.05 9.66
CA ALA A 44 1.92 13.36 9.13
C ALA A 44 2.74 14.19 10.12
N GLY A 45 4.03 13.91 10.22
CA GLY A 45 4.96 14.63 11.08
C GLY A 45 6.30 14.89 10.40
N ARG A 46 6.92 16.02 10.72
CA ARG A 46 8.17 16.48 10.12
C ARG A 46 9.30 15.44 10.19
N GLN A 47 9.29 14.57 11.21
CA GLN A 47 10.29 13.51 11.38
C GLN A 47 10.36 12.59 10.17
N GLU A 48 9.28 12.45 9.41
CA GLU A 48 9.23 11.63 8.20
C GLU A 48 10.14 12.12 7.06
N LEU A 49 10.50 13.41 7.09
CA LEU A 49 11.41 14.04 6.12
C LEU A 49 12.85 14.10 6.61
N LEU A 50 13.11 13.78 7.87
CA LEU A 50 14.44 13.92 8.49
C LEU A 50 15.23 12.62 8.53
N ASP A 51 14.60 11.49 8.26
CA ASP A 51 15.27 10.19 8.26
C ASP A 51 15.92 9.92 6.89
N GLU A 52 17.14 10.43 6.74
CA GLU A 52 17.94 10.27 5.52
C GLU A 52 18.48 8.82 5.35
N ASN A 53 18.39 7.99 6.38
CA ASN A 53 18.92 6.63 6.37
C ASN A 53 17.84 5.58 6.10
N ALA A 54 16.56 5.94 6.15
CA ALA A 54 15.48 5.01 5.85
C ALA A 54 15.40 4.74 4.35
N PRO A 55 15.54 3.48 3.89
CA PRO A 55 15.38 3.15 2.49
C PRO A 55 13.93 3.35 2.03
N GLU A 56 13.72 3.81 0.80
CA GLU A 56 12.38 3.97 0.22
C GLU A 56 11.65 2.63 0.08
N ASP A 57 12.39 1.55 -0.15
CA ASP A 57 11.90 0.17 -0.18
C ASP A 57 12.51 -0.67 0.95
N PRO A 58 12.02 -0.53 2.20
CA PRO A 58 12.60 -1.19 3.36
C PRO A 58 12.47 -2.72 3.33
N LEU A 59 11.65 -3.25 2.44
CA LEU A 59 11.45 -4.69 2.28
C LEU A 59 12.10 -5.25 1.00
N HIS A 60 12.82 -4.43 0.22
CA HIS A 60 13.44 -4.84 -1.05
C HIS A 60 12.46 -5.55 -2.01
N GLU A 61 11.21 -5.08 -2.02
CA GLU A 61 10.16 -5.69 -2.86
C GLU A 61 10.43 -5.54 -4.35
N GLU A 62 11.12 -4.47 -4.76
CA GLU A 62 11.45 -4.21 -6.16
C GLU A 62 12.51 -5.17 -6.69
N GLU A 63 13.50 -5.54 -5.86
CA GLU A 63 14.52 -6.52 -6.21
C GLU A 63 13.93 -7.92 -6.41
N ASP A 64 12.91 -8.28 -5.61
CA ASP A 64 12.20 -9.55 -5.68
C ASP A 64 11.00 -9.53 -6.67
N SER A 65 10.89 -8.49 -7.51
CA SER A 65 9.77 -8.33 -8.44
C SER A 65 10.13 -8.73 -9.87
N PRO A 66 9.93 -9.99 -10.27
CA PRO A 66 10.24 -10.48 -11.63
C PRO A 66 9.34 -9.83 -12.70
N VAL A 67 8.16 -9.38 -12.32
CA VAL A 67 7.26 -8.56 -13.13
C VAL A 67 6.71 -7.40 -12.29
N PRO A 68 6.32 -6.27 -12.89
CA PRO A 68 5.85 -5.12 -12.14
C PRO A 68 4.71 -5.46 -11.18
N ARG A 69 4.86 -5.02 -9.91
CA ARG A 69 3.82 -5.16 -8.87
C ARG A 69 3.54 -6.58 -8.40
N LEU A 70 4.48 -7.52 -8.64
CA LEU A 70 4.44 -8.85 -8.08
C LEU A 70 5.80 -9.14 -7.40
N THR A 71 5.78 -9.41 -6.11
CA THR A 71 6.96 -9.79 -5.34
C THR A 71 6.99 -11.31 -5.16
N HIS A 72 8.09 -11.97 -5.56
CA HIS A 72 8.30 -13.41 -5.49
C HIS A 72 9.55 -13.74 -4.69
N ARG A 73 9.48 -13.59 -3.37
CA ARG A 73 10.60 -13.84 -2.43
C ARG A 73 10.69 -15.30 -1.99
N TYR A 74 9.55 -15.95 -1.84
CA TYR A 74 9.46 -17.33 -1.35
C TYR A 74 9.08 -18.26 -2.48
N PRO A 75 9.63 -19.48 -2.55
CA PRO A 75 9.46 -20.35 -3.72
C PRO A 75 8.00 -20.73 -4.02
N ASP A 76 7.14 -20.77 -3.00
CA ASP A 76 5.78 -21.31 -3.09
C ASP A 76 4.67 -20.25 -3.03
N ARG A 77 5.02 -18.97 -2.88
CA ARG A 77 4.04 -17.88 -2.72
C ARG A 77 4.50 -16.56 -3.27
N VAL A 78 3.54 -15.77 -3.71
CA VAL A 78 3.78 -14.41 -4.22
C VAL A 78 2.86 -13.40 -3.58
N LEU A 79 3.29 -12.15 -3.60
CA LEU A 79 2.48 -10.98 -3.26
C LEU A 79 2.13 -10.24 -4.56
N LEU A 80 0.85 -10.16 -4.89
CA LEU A 80 0.34 -9.43 -6.06
C LEU A 80 -0.34 -8.14 -5.61
N LEU A 81 0.21 -6.99 -6.03
CA LEU A 81 -0.33 -5.68 -5.71
C LEU A 81 -1.44 -5.32 -6.71
N ILE A 82 -2.68 -5.16 -6.24
CA ILE A 82 -3.87 -4.90 -7.06
C ILE A 82 -4.43 -3.49 -6.92
N THR A 83 -3.93 -2.72 -5.96
CA THR A 83 -4.31 -1.31 -5.71
C THR A 83 -3.21 -0.57 -4.96
N ASP A 84 -3.14 0.74 -5.13
CA ASP A 84 -2.30 1.65 -4.34
C ASP A 84 -3.11 2.49 -3.35
N ARG A 85 -4.40 2.18 -3.18
CA ARG A 85 -5.32 2.92 -2.33
C ARG A 85 -5.58 2.21 -1.01
N CYS A 86 -5.65 3.01 0.07
CA CYS A 86 -6.13 2.60 1.38
C CYS A 86 -7.21 3.56 1.87
N PRO A 87 -8.08 3.15 2.78
CA PRO A 87 -8.98 4.09 3.45
C PRO A 87 -8.22 5.09 4.32
N MET A 88 -7.11 4.67 4.92
CA MET A 88 -6.17 5.49 5.69
C MET A 88 -4.74 5.24 5.21
N TYR A 89 -3.91 6.27 5.19
CA TYR A 89 -2.48 6.14 4.86
C TYR A 89 -1.66 6.11 6.15
N CYS A 90 -1.32 4.90 6.59
CA CYS A 90 -0.53 4.68 7.81
C CYS A 90 0.85 5.34 7.69
N ARG A 91 1.27 6.08 8.72
CA ARG A 91 2.57 6.78 8.71
C ARG A 91 3.77 5.83 8.76
N PHE A 92 3.57 4.61 9.20
CA PHE A 92 4.56 3.51 9.23
C PHE A 92 4.44 2.53 8.05
N CYS A 93 3.76 2.92 6.97
CA CYS A 93 3.56 2.05 5.82
C CYS A 93 4.88 1.73 5.11
N THR A 94 5.20 0.44 4.92
CA THR A 94 6.40 -0.01 4.18
C THR A 94 6.33 0.28 2.68
N ARG A 95 5.13 0.59 2.16
CA ARG A 95 4.89 0.98 0.76
C ARG A 95 4.51 2.45 0.62
N LYS A 96 4.97 3.29 1.54
CA LYS A 96 4.69 4.73 1.58
C LYS A 96 5.05 5.43 0.26
N ARG A 97 6.13 4.97 -0.41
CA ARG A 97 6.57 5.47 -1.72
C ARG A 97 5.53 5.33 -2.84
N MET A 98 4.54 4.45 -2.68
CA MET A 98 3.53 4.18 -3.72
C MET A 98 2.09 4.40 -3.29
N VAL A 99 1.76 4.21 -2.00
CA VAL A 99 0.39 4.35 -1.51
C VAL A 99 -0.05 5.80 -1.57
N GLY A 100 -1.17 6.06 -2.25
CA GLY A 100 -1.71 7.40 -2.45
C GLY A 100 -1.01 8.23 -3.53
N GLN A 101 0.01 7.69 -4.17
CA GLN A 101 0.66 8.31 -5.33
C GLN A 101 -0.11 8.00 -6.63
N ALA A 102 0.30 8.63 -7.75
CA ALA A 102 -0.26 8.30 -9.05
C ALA A 102 0.01 6.82 -9.39
N SER A 103 -1.06 6.07 -9.62
CA SER A 103 -1.00 4.63 -9.70
C SER A 103 -0.23 4.10 -10.90
N ALA A 104 0.76 3.25 -10.63
CA ALA A 104 1.32 2.36 -11.65
C ALA A 104 0.61 0.99 -11.68
N ILE A 105 -0.46 0.79 -10.88
CA ILE A 105 -1.24 -0.45 -10.85
C ILE A 105 -2.40 -0.34 -11.84
N SER A 106 -2.24 -1.00 -12.97
CA SER A 106 -3.20 -1.04 -14.07
C SER A 106 -3.72 -2.47 -14.28
N GLU A 107 -4.78 -2.63 -15.06
CA GLU A 107 -5.26 -3.95 -15.47
C GLU A 107 -4.14 -4.75 -16.20
N LYS A 108 -3.28 -4.06 -16.95
CA LYS A 108 -2.14 -4.65 -17.65
C LYS A 108 -1.12 -5.23 -16.65
N THR A 109 -0.75 -4.48 -15.61
CA THR A 109 0.23 -4.96 -14.62
C THR A 109 -0.32 -6.13 -13.81
N ILE A 110 -1.62 -6.13 -13.49
CA ILE A 110 -2.29 -7.26 -12.84
C ILE A 110 -2.29 -8.49 -13.73
N ALA A 111 -2.62 -8.34 -15.03
CA ALA A 111 -2.58 -9.43 -15.99
C ALA A 111 -1.19 -10.04 -16.13
N MET A 112 -0.13 -9.21 -16.21
CA MET A 112 1.26 -9.69 -16.22
C MET A 112 1.60 -10.52 -14.98
N GLY A 113 1.14 -10.11 -13.79
CA GLY A 113 1.31 -10.87 -12.56
C GLY A 113 0.60 -12.22 -12.60
N ILE A 114 -0.65 -12.26 -13.08
CA ILE A 114 -1.43 -13.50 -13.21
C ILE A 114 -0.77 -14.46 -14.24
N ASP A 115 -0.24 -13.94 -15.35
CA ASP A 115 0.46 -14.73 -16.35
C ASP A 115 1.78 -15.31 -15.81
N TYR A 116 2.51 -14.52 -15.01
CA TYR A 116 3.68 -15.01 -14.29
C TYR A 116 3.33 -16.15 -13.36
N ILE A 117 2.29 -15.99 -12.51
CA ILE A 117 1.81 -17.03 -11.59
C ILE A 117 1.45 -18.31 -12.36
N ARG A 118 0.74 -18.18 -13.48
CA ARG A 118 0.35 -19.31 -14.33
C ARG A 118 1.54 -20.10 -14.89
N ALA A 119 2.64 -19.42 -15.19
CA ALA A 119 3.86 -20.01 -15.73
C ALA A 119 4.72 -20.71 -14.65
N HIS A 120 4.54 -20.38 -13.37
CA HIS A 120 5.36 -20.87 -12.26
C HIS A 120 4.56 -21.81 -11.37
N LYS A 121 4.65 -23.10 -11.67
CA LYS A 121 3.82 -24.16 -11.03
C LYS A 121 4.13 -24.39 -9.55
N GLU A 122 5.27 -23.93 -9.08
CA GLU A 122 5.69 -23.96 -7.68
C GLU A 122 4.88 -22.99 -6.80
N ILE A 123 4.27 -21.95 -7.39
CA ILE A 123 3.46 -20.97 -6.67
C ILE A 123 2.08 -21.58 -6.38
N ARG A 124 1.79 -21.83 -5.12
CA ARG A 124 0.48 -22.31 -4.65
C ARG A 124 -0.34 -21.25 -3.91
N ASP A 125 0.32 -20.24 -3.33
CA ASP A 125 -0.33 -19.20 -2.55
C ASP A 125 -0.12 -17.83 -3.20
N VAL A 126 -1.20 -17.07 -3.37
CA VAL A 126 -1.18 -15.69 -3.87
C VAL A 126 -1.79 -14.76 -2.85
N LEU A 127 -0.97 -13.85 -2.30
CA LEU A 127 -1.43 -12.81 -1.40
C LEU A 127 -1.84 -11.58 -2.24
N LEU A 128 -3.12 -11.26 -2.25
CA LEU A 128 -3.61 -10.01 -2.83
C LEU A 128 -3.36 -8.87 -1.85
N SER A 129 -2.66 -7.83 -2.31
CA SER A 129 -2.23 -6.71 -1.47
C SER A 129 -2.09 -5.41 -2.29
N GLY A 130 -1.20 -4.52 -1.85
CA GLY A 130 -0.93 -3.21 -2.45
C GLY A 130 -1.03 -2.13 -1.41
N GLY A 131 -2.03 -1.26 -1.58
CA GLY A 131 -2.72 -0.60 -0.49
C GLY A 131 -3.63 -1.60 0.21
N ASP A 132 -4.90 -1.27 0.37
CA ASP A 132 -5.89 -2.21 0.90
C ASP A 132 -6.66 -2.84 -0.28
N PRO A 133 -6.54 -4.16 -0.52
CA PRO A 133 -7.20 -4.84 -1.63
C PRO A 133 -8.73 -4.74 -1.57
N LEU A 134 -9.33 -4.50 -0.39
CA LEU A 134 -10.77 -4.30 -0.26
C LEU A 134 -11.23 -2.90 -0.72
N MET A 135 -10.31 -2.02 -1.11
CA MET A 135 -10.63 -0.72 -1.73
C MET A 135 -10.92 -0.82 -3.24
N VAL A 136 -10.67 -1.95 -3.87
CA VAL A 136 -11.11 -2.17 -5.26
C VAL A 136 -12.60 -2.52 -5.29
N SER A 137 -13.26 -2.30 -6.44
CA SER A 137 -14.66 -2.70 -6.58
C SER A 137 -14.81 -4.23 -6.52
N ASP A 138 -15.92 -4.71 -5.98
CA ASP A 138 -16.25 -6.14 -5.89
C ASP A 138 -16.08 -6.83 -7.25
N ARG A 139 -16.57 -6.20 -8.31
CA ARG A 139 -16.42 -6.70 -9.68
C ARG A 139 -14.96 -6.89 -10.12
N LYS A 140 -14.06 -5.97 -9.72
CA LYS A 140 -12.64 -6.08 -10.02
C LYS A 140 -12.01 -7.21 -9.20
N LEU A 141 -12.33 -7.25 -7.92
CA LEU A 141 -11.81 -8.27 -7.01
C LEU A 141 -12.25 -9.67 -7.45
N GLU A 142 -13.55 -9.84 -7.78
CA GLU A 142 -14.11 -11.09 -8.29
C GLU A 142 -13.39 -11.58 -9.56
N ARG A 143 -13.15 -10.68 -10.53
CA ARG A 143 -12.41 -11.04 -11.76
C ARG A 143 -10.98 -11.52 -11.47
N ILE A 144 -10.28 -10.85 -10.56
CA ILE A 144 -8.91 -11.23 -10.19
C ILE A 144 -8.92 -12.60 -9.51
N ILE A 145 -9.80 -12.81 -8.53
CA ILE A 145 -9.93 -14.08 -7.80
C ILE A 145 -10.31 -15.20 -8.77
N ALA A 146 -11.28 -14.98 -9.66
CA ALA A 146 -11.68 -15.97 -10.65
C ALA A 146 -10.53 -16.35 -11.58
N SER A 147 -9.73 -15.38 -12.01
CA SER A 147 -8.56 -15.61 -12.88
C SER A 147 -7.47 -16.41 -12.17
N LEU A 148 -7.24 -16.18 -10.87
CA LEU A 148 -6.29 -16.94 -10.06
C LEU A 148 -6.80 -18.36 -9.79
N ARG A 149 -8.07 -18.50 -9.39
CA ARG A 149 -8.71 -19.81 -9.13
C ARG A 149 -8.81 -20.71 -10.38
N ALA A 150 -8.71 -20.13 -11.57
CA ALA A 150 -8.63 -20.89 -12.83
C ALA A 150 -7.22 -21.47 -13.08
N ILE A 151 -6.23 -21.18 -12.24
CA ILE A 151 -4.87 -21.74 -12.30
C ILE A 151 -4.85 -23.01 -11.45
N PRO A 152 -4.54 -24.20 -12.02
CA PRO A 152 -4.73 -25.47 -11.32
C PRO A 152 -3.90 -25.68 -10.06
N HIS A 153 -2.80 -24.94 -9.90
CA HIS A 153 -1.86 -25.09 -8.78
C HIS A 153 -2.02 -24.00 -7.69
N VAL A 154 -2.95 -23.04 -7.89
CA VAL A 154 -3.27 -21.94 -6.94
C VAL A 154 -4.56 -22.23 -6.17
#